data_eeb719751ced0e15a5e71ac62a20942b
#
_entry.id   eeb719751ced0e15a5e71ac62a20942b
#
_cell.length_a   1.000
_cell.length_b   1.000
_cell.length_c   1.000
_cell.angle_alpha   90.00
_cell.angle_beta   90.00
_cell.angle_gamma   90.00
#
_symmetry.space_group_name_H-M   'P 1'
#
loop_
_entity.id
_entity.type
_entity.pdbx_description
1 polymer ?
#
loop_
_entity_poly.entity_id
_entity_poly.type
_entity_poly.pdbx_seq_one_letter_code
_entity_poly.pdbx_strand_id
1 'polypeptide(L)'
;MAKIRKAASIENGIMEVLKILNEDEIQVTIGKGSSYLRKCSNPDLPQELDHNDSIKLDLKCIEKGYSPRLLLAHEYIIANKFEDSDKHKSNDIDEMLVKSTILHGKLTELVKLAEDPKSDKGIEISNLEKKEIMEAIKNLENKILKIKLTVDQK
;
A
#
# COMPACT_ATOMS: atom_id res chain seq x y z
N MET A 1 1.25 28.91 -8.61
CA MET A 1 0.48 28.36 -7.47
C MET A 1 0.73 26.87 -7.38
N ALA A 2 1.02 26.36 -6.18
CA ALA A 2 1.09 24.91 -5.96
C ALA A 2 -0.33 24.34 -6.08
N LYS A 3 -0.53 23.37 -6.98
CA LYS A 3 -1.85 22.71 -7.13
C LYS A 3 -2.07 21.74 -5.97
N ILE A 4 -3.27 21.77 -5.42
CA ILE A 4 -3.69 20.83 -4.38
C ILE A 4 -3.90 19.47 -5.06
N ARG A 5 -3.15 18.45 -4.61
CA ARG A 5 -3.32 17.06 -5.04
C ARG A 5 -4.16 16.31 -4.02
N LYS A 6 -4.99 15.41 -4.50
CA LYS A 6 -5.79 14.57 -3.60
C LYS A 6 -4.83 13.70 -2.79
N ALA A 7 -4.99 13.69 -1.47
CA ALA A 7 -4.20 12.82 -0.60
C ALA A 7 -4.27 11.36 -1.09
N ALA A 8 -3.14 10.66 -1.03
CA ALA A 8 -3.01 9.26 -1.47
C ALA A 8 -3.39 9.00 -2.96
N SER A 9 -3.28 10.01 -3.84
CA SER A 9 -3.33 9.82 -5.28
C SER A 9 -1.95 9.50 -5.84
N ILE A 10 -1.90 8.97 -7.09
CA ILE A 10 -0.62 8.73 -7.78
C ILE A 10 0.17 10.03 -7.93
N GLU A 11 -0.50 11.13 -8.27
CA GLU A 11 0.12 12.45 -8.41
C GLU A 11 0.76 12.92 -7.10
N ASN A 12 0.11 12.62 -5.96
CA ASN A 12 0.70 12.90 -4.65
C ASN A 12 1.89 11.98 -4.36
N GLY A 13 1.80 10.69 -4.68
CA GLY A 13 2.91 9.75 -4.57
C GLY A 13 4.14 10.21 -5.36
N ILE A 14 3.96 10.70 -6.60
CA ILE A 14 5.04 11.27 -7.41
C ILE A 14 5.66 12.51 -6.73
N MET A 15 4.85 13.37 -6.11
CA MET A 15 5.38 14.53 -5.38
C MET A 15 6.21 14.13 -4.16
N GLU A 16 5.83 13.07 -3.46
CA GLU A 16 6.63 12.55 -2.35
C GLU A 16 7.97 11.98 -2.86
N VAL A 17 7.97 11.26 -3.99
CA VAL A 17 9.22 10.82 -4.66
C VAL A 17 10.13 12.01 -4.98
N LEU A 18 9.57 13.10 -5.51
CA LEU A 18 10.31 14.34 -5.83
C LEU A 18 10.88 15.06 -4.59
N LYS A 19 10.37 14.80 -3.38
CA LYS A 19 10.95 15.30 -2.13
C LYS A 19 12.11 14.42 -1.64
N ILE A 20 12.08 13.14 -1.96
CA ILE A 20 13.05 12.13 -1.50
C ILE A 20 14.26 12.06 -2.42
N LEU A 21 14.02 12.05 -3.75
CA LEU A 21 15.05 11.88 -4.77
C LEU A 21 15.43 13.22 -5.40
N ASN A 22 16.73 13.44 -5.56
CA ASN A 22 17.25 14.59 -6.29
C ASN A 22 17.24 14.38 -7.82
N GLU A 23 17.57 15.42 -8.60
CA GLU A 23 17.54 15.40 -10.07
C GLU A 23 18.43 14.30 -10.65
N ASP A 24 19.64 14.15 -10.16
CA ASP A 24 20.61 13.16 -10.66
C ASP A 24 20.15 11.74 -10.37
N GLU A 25 19.62 11.49 -9.18
CA GLU A 25 19.06 10.19 -8.79
C GLU A 25 17.88 9.81 -9.69
N ILE A 26 16.97 10.73 -9.97
CA ILE A 26 15.84 10.51 -10.86
C ILE A 26 16.34 10.21 -12.28
N GLN A 27 17.25 11.03 -12.81
CA GLN A 27 17.80 10.86 -14.15
C GLN A 27 18.51 9.51 -14.32
N VAL A 28 19.31 9.10 -13.34
CA VAL A 28 19.99 7.79 -13.37
C VAL A 28 19.01 6.63 -13.27
N THR A 29 17.94 6.80 -12.48
CA THR A 29 16.97 5.70 -12.21
C THR A 29 16.06 5.43 -13.39
N ILE A 30 15.51 6.47 -14.03
CA ILE A 30 14.48 6.33 -15.09
C ILE A 30 14.87 6.95 -16.43
N GLY A 31 16.06 7.59 -16.55
CA GLY A 31 16.48 8.27 -17.77
C GLY A 31 15.70 9.55 -18.10
N LYS A 32 14.92 10.06 -17.16
CA LYS A 32 14.05 11.25 -17.32
C LYS A 32 14.27 12.18 -16.14
N GLY A 33 14.19 13.49 -16.37
CA GLY A 33 14.42 14.48 -15.31
C GLY A 33 13.19 14.73 -14.42
N SER A 34 13.40 15.45 -13.32
CA SER A 34 12.33 15.83 -12.38
C SER A 34 11.20 16.64 -13.03
N SER A 35 11.51 17.38 -14.11
CA SER A 35 10.51 18.11 -14.89
C SER A 35 9.44 17.19 -15.50
N TYR A 36 9.83 15.98 -15.94
CA TYR A 36 8.90 14.96 -16.40
C TYR A 36 7.99 14.48 -15.25
N LEU A 37 8.57 14.15 -14.09
CA LEU A 37 7.78 13.73 -12.91
C LEU A 37 6.82 14.84 -12.44
N ARG A 38 7.25 16.11 -12.50
CA ARG A 38 6.35 17.25 -12.19
C ARG A 38 5.16 17.32 -13.14
N LYS A 39 5.33 17.00 -14.42
CA LYS A 39 4.22 16.91 -15.38
C LYS A 39 3.30 15.73 -15.04
N CYS A 40 3.85 14.53 -14.78
CA CYS A 40 3.08 13.37 -14.37
C CYS A 40 2.33 13.57 -13.03
N SER A 41 2.86 14.42 -12.14
CA SER A 41 2.21 14.77 -10.88
C SER A 41 1.13 15.85 -11.01
N ASN A 42 0.91 16.39 -12.21
CA ASN A 42 -0.11 17.42 -12.43
C ASN A 42 -1.40 16.78 -12.96
N PRO A 43 -2.51 16.76 -12.19
CA PRO A 43 -3.76 16.11 -12.62
C PRO A 43 -4.42 16.75 -13.83
N ASP A 44 -4.00 17.96 -14.23
CA ASP A 44 -4.55 18.65 -15.40
C ASP A 44 -3.77 18.36 -16.70
N LEU A 45 -2.71 17.59 -16.63
CA LEU A 45 -1.91 17.18 -17.76
C LEU A 45 -2.12 15.72 -18.11
N PRO A 46 -2.09 15.35 -19.39
CA PRO A 46 -2.31 13.96 -19.81
C PRO A 46 -1.08 13.06 -19.60
N GLN A 47 0.03 13.59 -19.09
CA GLN A 47 1.23 12.80 -18.83
C GLN A 47 1.01 11.85 -17.68
N GLU A 48 1.22 10.57 -17.94
CA GLU A 48 1.21 9.51 -16.95
C GLU A 48 2.62 8.95 -16.73
N LEU A 49 2.87 8.45 -15.52
CA LEU A 49 4.11 7.77 -15.19
C LEU A 49 4.03 6.32 -15.66
N ASP A 50 5.04 5.86 -16.38
CA ASP A 50 5.17 4.46 -16.79
C ASP A 50 5.27 3.54 -15.57
N HIS A 51 4.65 2.37 -15.65
CA HIS A 51 4.61 1.42 -14.53
C HIS A 51 6.00 0.92 -14.14
N ASN A 52 6.87 0.65 -15.11
CA ASN A 52 8.25 0.22 -14.84
C ASN A 52 9.06 1.35 -14.18
N ASP A 53 8.84 2.60 -14.61
CA ASP A 53 9.48 3.76 -13.97
C ASP A 53 8.98 3.93 -12.53
N SER A 54 7.70 3.67 -12.26
CA SER A 54 7.14 3.67 -10.90
C SER A 54 7.87 2.68 -9.99
N ILE A 55 8.06 1.44 -10.46
CA ILE A 55 8.77 0.40 -9.71
C ILE A 55 10.22 0.82 -9.41
N LYS A 56 10.94 1.33 -10.41
CA LYS A 56 12.33 1.78 -10.25
C LYS A 56 12.46 2.92 -9.22
N LEU A 57 11.55 3.89 -9.28
CA LEU A 57 11.53 5.02 -8.34
C LEU A 57 11.24 4.56 -6.91
N ASP A 58 10.28 3.64 -6.72
CA ASP A 58 9.99 3.07 -5.41
C ASP A 58 11.16 2.26 -4.86
N LEU A 59 11.83 1.44 -5.68
CA LEU A 59 13.05 0.75 -5.28
C LEU A 59 14.13 1.73 -4.82
N LYS A 60 14.30 2.85 -5.54
CA LYS A 60 15.25 3.90 -5.15
C LYS A 60 14.87 4.59 -3.84
N CYS A 61 13.59 4.81 -3.58
CA CYS A 61 13.11 5.31 -2.29
C CYS A 61 13.44 4.32 -1.15
N ILE A 62 13.22 3.02 -1.38
CA ILE A 62 13.53 1.96 -0.39
C ILE A 62 15.03 1.91 -0.09
N GLU A 63 15.90 1.99 -1.11
CA GLU A 63 17.36 2.04 -0.92
C GLU A 63 17.78 3.20 0.00
N LYS A 64 17.04 4.29 0.00
CA LYS A 64 17.27 5.47 0.87
C LYS A 64 16.57 5.36 2.24
N GLY A 65 15.95 4.24 2.56
CA GLY A 65 15.25 4.00 3.83
C GLY A 65 13.84 4.57 3.92
N TYR A 66 13.24 4.94 2.79
CA TYR A 66 11.86 5.43 2.73
C TYR A 66 10.89 4.34 2.26
N SER A 67 9.61 4.51 2.58
CA SER A 67 8.54 3.63 2.07
C SER A 67 8.34 3.82 0.56
N PRO A 68 7.88 2.79 -0.19
CA PRO A 68 7.54 2.88 -1.61
C PRO A 68 6.31 3.76 -1.81
N ARG A 69 6.49 4.99 -2.28
CA ARG A 69 5.44 6.02 -2.32
C ARG A 69 4.36 5.77 -3.36
N LEU A 70 4.75 5.22 -4.50
CA LEU A 70 3.84 4.93 -5.60
C LEU A 70 3.05 3.64 -5.35
N LEU A 71 3.70 2.61 -4.83
CA LEU A 71 3.03 1.38 -4.41
C LEU A 71 1.96 1.67 -3.36
N LEU A 72 2.29 2.46 -2.33
CA LEU A 72 1.32 2.86 -1.30
C LEU A 72 0.11 3.60 -1.88
N ALA A 73 0.33 4.47 -2.87
CA ALA A 73 -0.76 5.16 -3.55
C ALA A 73 -1.65 4.19 -4.35
N HIS A 74 -1.07 3.21 -5.06
CA HIS A 74 -1.80 2.16 -5.76
C HIS A 74 -2.63 1.30 -4.80
N GLU A 75 -2.01 0.80 -3.74
CA GLU A 75 -2.69 -0.01 -2.72
C GLU A 75 -3.89 0.74 -2.12
N TYR A 76 -3.71 2.03 -1.80
CA TYR A 76 -4.79 2.87 -1.27
C TYR A 76 -5.95 3.03 -2.26
N ILE A 77 -5.66 3.29 -3.54
CA ILE A 77 -6.69 3.44 -4.57
C ILE A 77 -7.49 2.14 -4.73
N ILE A 78 -6.81 1.00 -4.74
CA ILE A 78 -7.43 -0.32 -4.84
C ILE A 78 -8.28 -0.60 -3.61
N ALA A 79 -7.74 -0.41 -2.40
CA ALA A 79 -8.45 -0.65 -1.14
C ALA A 79 -9.74 0.17 -1.04
N ASN A 80 -9.68 1.46 -1.39
CA ASN A 80 -10.86 2.34 -1.31
C ASN A 80 -11.99 1.98 -2.29
N LYS A 81 -11.69 1.31 -3.40
CA LYS A 81 -12.74 0.83 -4.33
C LYS A 81 -13.53 -0.35 -3.79
N PHE A 82 -12.97 -1.09 -2.85
CA PHE A 82 -13.60 -2.27 -2.26
C PHE A 82 -14.22 -2.02 -0.88
N GLU A 83 -14.01 -0.83 -0.29
CA GLU A 83 -14.46 -0.47 1.06
C GLU A 83 -15.69 0.45 1.10
N ASP A 84 -16.67 0.23 0.25
CA ASP A 84 -17.92 1.04 0.24
C ASP A 84 -18.87 0.77 1.44
N SER A 85 -18.45 0.02 2.47
CA SER A 85 -19.35 -0.42 3.53
C SER A 85 -19.01 -0.02 4.97
N ASP A 86 -17.81 0.48 5.30
CA ASP A 86 -17.49 0.82 6.69
C ASP A 86 -17.40 2.34 6.92
N LYS A 87 -18.56 2.95 7.22
CA LYS A 87 -18.73 4.38 7.52
C LYS A 87 -18.16 4.83 8.88
N HIS A 88 -17.42 4.05 9.61
CA HIS A 88 -16.73 4.44 10.83
C HIS A 88 -15.25 4.69 10.58
N LYS A 89 -14.94 5.91 10.18
CA LYS A 89 -13.57 6.43 10.12
C LYS A 89 -13.07 6.70 11.54
N SER A 90 -12.63 5.69 12.25
CA SER A 90 -11.73 5.92 13.38
C SER A 90 -10.36 6.28 12.80
N ASN A 91 -9.94 7.53 13.00
CA ASN A 91 -8.57 7.98 12.70
C ASN A 91 -7.64 7.73 13.89
N ASP A 92 -8.06 6.93 14.84
CA ASP A 92 -7.29 6.56 16.02
C ASP A 92 -6.39 5.37 15.69
N ILE A 93 -5.09 5.64 15.69
CA ILE A 93 -4.05 4.65 15.39
C ILE A 93 -4.08 3.52 16.43
N ASP A 94 -4.33 3.85 17.70
CA ASP A 94 -4.37 2.86 18.77
C ASP A 94 -5.53 1.88 18.58
N GLU A 95 -6.71 2.36 18.20
CA GLU A 95 -7.85 1.51 17.86
C GLU A 95 -7.57 0.63 16.64
N MET A 96 -6.89 1.18 15.61
CA MET A 96 -6.50 0.41 14.44
C MET A 96 -5.47 -0.67 14.77
N LEU A 97 -4.52 -0.39 15.67
CA LEU A 97 -3.53 -1.37 16.15
C LEU A 97 -4.21 -2.51 16.90
N VAL A 98 -5.13 -2.19 17.82
CA VAL A 98 -5.92 -3.21 18.53
C VAL A 98 -6.68 -4.10 17.56
N LYS A 99 -7.36 -3.52 16.57
CA LYS A 99 -8.06 -4.28 15.52
C LYS A 99 -7.12 -5.16 14.70
N SER A 100 -5.92 -4.67 14.38
CA SER A 100 -4.90 -5.46 13.67
C SER A 100 -4.42 -6.65 14.49
N THR A 101 -4.25 -6.48 15.80
CA THR A 101 -3.88 -7.57 16.73
C THR A 101 -4.96 -8.66 16.77
N ILE A 102 -6.23 -8.28 16.79
CA ILE A 102 -7.36 -9.22 16.74
C ILE A 102 -7.37 -10.00 15.41
N LEU A 103 -7.16 -9.32 14.29
CA LEU A 103 -7.10 -9.95 12.96
C LEU A 103 -5.92 -10.90 12.84
N HIS A 104 -4.76 -10.52 13.38
CA HIS A 104 -3.58 -11.39 13.43
C HIS A 104 -3.83 -12.64 14.28
N GLY A 105 -4.51 -12.50 15.44
CA GLY A 105 -4.92 -13.63 16.26
C GLY A 105 -5.82 -14.62 15.51
N LYS A 106 -6.83 -14.11 14.79
CA LYS A 106 -7.71 -14.94 13.94
C LYS A 106 -6.95 -15.67 12.83
N LEU A 107 -6.02 -14.98 12.15
CA LEU A 107 -5.17 -15.59 11.12
C LEU A 107 -4.33 -16.72 11.72
N THR A 108 -3.72 -16.48 12.88
CA THR A 108 -2.92 -17.50 13.59
C THR A 108 -3.75 -18.73 13.96
N GLU A 109 -4.99 -18.53 14.40
CA GLU A 109 -5.92 -19.62 14.72
C GLU A 109 -6.29 -20.43 13.48
N LEU A 110 -6.65 -19.77 12.35
CA LEU A 110 -6.96 -20.43 11.10
C LEU A 110 -5.79 -21.27 10.58
N VAL A 111 -4.57 -20.74 10.63
CA VAL A 111 -3.37 -21.48 10.20
C VAL A 111 -3.14 -22.70 11.09
N LYS A 112 -3.23 -22.56 12.42
CA LYS A 112 -3.08 -23.67 13.35
C LYS A 112 -4.13 -24.78 13.15
N LEU A 113 -5.38 -24.40 12.86
CA LEU A 113 -6.44 -25.37 12.57
C LEU A 113 -6.20 -26.09 11.24
N ALA A 114 -5.72 -25.38 10.21
CA ALA A 114 -5.41 -25.95 8.91
C ALA A 114 -4.20 -26.90 8.95
N GLU A 115 -3.24 -26.66 9.85
CA GLU A 115 -2.05 -27.51 10.06
C GLU A 115 -2.30 -28.66 11.07
N ASP A 116 -3.48 -28.75 11.67
CA ASP A 116 -3.80 -29.84 12.61
C ASP A 116 -3.87 -31.17 11.88
N PRO A 117 -3.08 -32.20 12.27
CA PRO A 117 -3.15 -33.54 11.68
C PRO A 117 -4.54 -34.19 11.71
N LYS A 118 -5.44 -33.67 12.55
CA LYS A 118 -6.84 -34.12 12.67
C LYS A 118 -7.81 -33.35 11.79
N SER A 119 -7.35 -32.34 11.02
CA SER A 119 -8.17 -31.66 10.04
C SER A 119 -8.58 -32.58 8.89
N ASP A 120 -9.57 -32.21 8.11
CA ASP A 120 -10.16 -33.04 7.04
C ASP A 120 -9.15 -33.59 6.03
N LYS A 121 -8.01 -32.91 5.83
CA LYS A 121 -6.90 -33.34 4.96
C LYS A 121 -5.58 -33.62 5.69
N GLY A 122 -5.59 -33.64 7.02
CA GLY A 122 -4.38 -33.80 7.82
C GLY A 122 -3.45 -32.59 7.68
N ILE A 123 -2.17 -32.82 7.37
CA ILE A 123 -1.17 -31.73 7.25
C ILE A 123 -1.33 -30.93 5.95
N GLU A 124 -2.10 -31.42 4.96
CA GLU A 124 -2.33 -30.72 3.70
C GLU A 124 -3.51 -29.71 3.83
N ILE A 125 -3.23 -28.44 3.61
CA ILE A 125 -4.23 -27.38 3.65
C ILE A 125 -5.24 -27.55 2.51
N SER A 126 -6.52 -27.69 2.83
CA SER A 126 -7.60 -27.83 1.85
C SER A 126 -7.84 -26.51 1.07
N ASN A 127 -8.53 -26.58 -0.07
CA ASN A 127 -8.86 -25.39 -0.86
C ASN A 127 -9.77 -24.41 -0.10
N LEU A 128 -10.63 -24.89 0.79
CA LEU A 128 -11.49 -24.07 1.63
C LEU A 128 -10.65 -23.32 2.67
N GLU A 129 -9.78 -24.02 3.39
CA GLU A 129 -8.87 -23.44 4.39
C GLU A 129 -7.93 -22.43 3.76
N LYS A 130 -7.37 -22.72 2.55
CA LYS A 130 -6.59 -21.74 1.79
C LYS A 130 -7.37 -20.45 1.53
N LYS A 131 -8.64 -20.58 1.13
CA LYS A 131 -9.49 -19.42 0.85
C LYS A 131 -9.73 -18.59 2.12
N GLU A 132 -10.04 -19.24 3.24
CA GLU A 132 -10.28 -18.57 4.53
C GLU A 132 -9.00 -17.88 5.05
N ILE A 133 -7.86 -18.54 4.96
CA ILE A 133 -6.55 -17.96 5.32
C ILE A 133 -6.25 -16.75 4.44
N MET A 134 -6.43 -16.85 3.12
CA MET A 134 -6.17 -15.74 2.20
C MET A 134 -7.10 -14.54 2.44
N GLU A 135 -8.35 -14.79 2.80
CA GLU A 135 -9.28 -13.72 3.18
C GLU A 135 -8.87 -13.04 4.50
N ALA A 136 -8.44 -13.82 5.49
CA ALA A 136 -7.92 -13.28 6.74
C ALA A 136 -6.63 -12.45 6.54
N ILE A 137 -5.72 -12.91 5.68
CA ILE A 137 -4.52 -12.16 5.27
C ILE A 137 -4.91 -10.83 4.64
N LYS A 138 -5.80 -10.84 3.65
CA LYS A 138 -6.28 -9.62 2.98
C LYS A 138 -6.88 -8.61 3.95
N ASN A 139 -7.67 -9.08 4.93
CA ASN A 139 -8.25 -8.20 5.94
C ASN A 139 -7.19 -7.56 6.85
N LEU A 140 -6.15 -8.31 7.21
CA LEU A 140 -5.02 -7.79 7.99
C LEU A 140 -4.19 -6.80 7.18
N GLU A 141 -3.86 -7.11 5.92
CA GLU A 141 -3.14 -6.21 5.00
C GLU A 141 -3.85 -4.87 4.84
N ASN A 142 -5.16 -4.89 4.60
CA ASN A 142 -5.97 -3.68 4.49
C ASN A 142 -5.91 -2.83 5.77
N LYS A 143 -5.91 -3.46 6.94
CA LYS A 143 -5.82 -2.73 8.20
C LYS A 143 -4.44 -2.11 8.40
N ILE A 144 -3.38 -2.85 8.09
CA ILE A 144 -1.99 -2.36 8.15
C ILE A 144 -1.80 -1.20 7.17
N LEU A 145 -2.35 -1.30 5.95
CA LEU A 145 -2.31 -0.22 4.97
C LEU A 145 -2.95 1.06 5.50
N LYS A 146 -4.13 0.96 6.13
CA LYS A 146 -4.79 2.11 6.75
C LYS A 146 -3.94 2.76 7.83
N ILE A 147 -3.29 1.96 8.68
CA ILE A 147 -2.37 2.48 9.71
C ILE A 147 -1.22 3.24 9.05
N LYS A 148 -0.55 2.65 8.05
CA LYS A 148 0.55 3.31 7.31
C LYS A 148 0.12 4.68 6.78
N LEU A 149 -1.03 4.74 6.10
CA LEU A 149 -1.55 5.98 5.52
C LEU A 149 -1.90 7.03 6.59
N THR A 150 -2.45 6.60 7.73
CA THR A 150 -2.78 7.51 8.83
C THR A 150 -1.52 8.09 9.47
N VAL A 151 -0.46 7.28 9.62
CA VAL A 151 0.84 7.73 10.14
C VAL A 151 1.51 8.71 9.17
N ASP A 152 1.44 8.43 7.87
CA ASP A 152 2.08 9.28 6.82
C ASP A 152 1.38 10.64 6.65
N GLN A 153 0.14 10.78 7.13
CA GLN A 153 -0.66 12.03 7.07
C GLN A 153 -0.54 12.91 8.33
N LYS A 154 0.07 12.41 9.41
CA LYS A 154 0.35 13.16 10.65
C LYS A 154 1.73 13.80 10.62
#